data_9383f2367fc5d064b2dfd570e8b1bf98
#
_entry.id   9383f2367fc5d064b2dfd570e8b1bf98
#
_cell.length_a   1.000
_cell.length_b   1.000
_cell.length_c   1.000
_cell.angle_alpha   90.00
_cell.angle_beta   90.00
_cell.angle_gamma   90.00
#
_symmetry.space_group_name_H-M   'P 1'
#
loop_
_entity.id
_entity.type
_entity.pdbx_description
1 polymer ?
#
loop_
_entity_poly.entity_id
_entity_poly.type
_entity_poly.pdbx_seq_one_letter_code
_entity_poly.pdbx_strand_id
1 'polypeptide(L)'
;MSYFVTGATGFIGRYLVTNLLKRSGTVYVLVRKDSQKKFDAIAKKAGWDPKRVSVVHGDMTKPKCGLTPAQVRTLSGKVKHFFHLAAIYDLTASAESQRAANIDGTQHALDLAAAIKAGVFHHTSSIAAAGLYPGIFREDMFDEAEGLDDPYLSTKHDSEGLVRNEKRIKWRIYRPGMVVGHSQTGEMDKIDGPYYFFTLIKKLREMLPPWMPVLGIEGGRINIVPVDFVADAMDHIAHKPKLDGHTFHLTDPEPMRVGEVLNAFARAGHAPEMTMRVDARMFAFVPSGIRGAVGNLPPIKRFIGMLLRDFKIPKEVLKFITYPTRFDSRETERALKGSGIVVPKLDTYAWRLWDYWERHLDPDLFIDRTLKGKVRNKVVVITGGSSGIGLSTAQRVAEAGAVTVIVARGEEE
;
A
#
# COMPACT_ATOMS: atom_id res chain seq x y z
N MET A 1 23.25 -7.17 -19.78
CA MET A 1 21.79 -7.34 -19.82
C MET A 1 21.15 -5.98 -19.76
N SER A 2 19.97 -5.76 -20.34
CA SER A 2 19.26 -4.49 -20.15
C SER A 2 17.84 -4.73 -19.70
N TYR A 3 17.34 -3.79 -18.90
CA TYR A 3 16.05 -3.86 -18.22
C TYR A 3 15.18 -2.71 -18.67
N PHE A 4 13.86 -2.91 -18.71
CA PHE A 4 12.90 -1.83 -18.85
C PHE A 4 11.93 -1.91 -17.68
N VAL A 5 11.70 -0.81 -16.97
CA VAL A 5 10.90 -0.79 -15.74
C VAL A 5 9.84 0.29 -15.85
N THR A 6 8.57 -0.11 -15.75
CA THR A 6 7.46 0.83 -15.48
C THR A 6 7.21 0.87 -13.98
N GLY A 7 6.82 2.01 -13.44
CA GLY A 7 6.57 2.14 -12.00
C GLY A 7 7.84 2.21 -11.14
N ALA A 8 8.99 2.58 -11.71
CA ALA A 8 10.27 2.71 -11.00
C ALA A 8 10.24 3.70 -9.82
N THR A 9 9.33 4.69 -9.86
CA THR A 9 9.14 5.67 -8.78
C THR A 9 8.17 5.19 -7.68
N GLY A 10 7.57 4.02 -7.87
CA GLY A 10 6.70 3.39 -6.89
C GLY A 10 7.49 2.67 -5.79
N PHE A 11 6.75 2.20 -4.76
CA PHE A 11 7.36 1.62 -3.57
C PHE A 11 8.21 0.39 -3.89
N ILE A 12 7.67 -0.63 -4.54
CA ILE A 12 8.44 -1.81 -4.95
C ILE A 12 9.48 -1.45 -6.02
N GLY A 13 9.09 -0.59 -6.96
CA GLY A 13 9.91 -0.27 -8.13
C GLY A 13 11.27 0.30 -7.80
N ARG A 14 11.36 1.19 -6.81
CA ARG A 14 12.66 1.78 -6.42
C ARG A 14 13.64 0.76 -5.83
N TYR A 15 13.15 -0.19 -5.03
CA TYR A 15 14.01 -1.26 -4.48
C TYR A 15 14.40 -2.25 -5.57
N LEU A 16 13.48 -2.61 -6.47
CA LEU A 16 13.81 -3.47 -7.60
C LEU A 16 14.86 -2.82 -8.51
N VAL A 17 14.71 -1.54 -8.88
CA VAL A 17 15.73 -0.82 -9.68
C VAL A 17 17.08 -0.81 -8.97
N THR A 18 17.09 -0.59 -7.66
CA THR A 18 18.33 -0.65 -6.86
C THR A 18 18.99 -2.04 -6.95
N ASN A 19 18.22 -3.12 -6.92
CA ASN A 19 18.74 -4.47 -7.09
C ASN A 19 19.24 -4.74 -8.52
N LEU A 20 18.48 -4.32 -9.54
CA LEU A 20 18.90 -4.45 -10.93
C LEU A 20 20.21 -3.70 -11.23
N LEU A 21 20.46 -2.58 -10.55
CA LEU A 21 21.68 -1.82 -10.68
C LEU A 21 22.90 -2.49 -10.03
N LYS A 22 22.72 -3.45 -9.14
CA LYS A 22 23.83 -4.32 -8.65
C LYS A 22 24.32 -5.30 -9.73
N ARG A 23 23.47 -5.58 -10.72
CA ARG A 23 23.79 -6.42 -11.88
C ARG A 23 24.38 -5.59 -13.03
N SER A 24 24.97 -6.22 -14.03
CA SER A 24 25.46 -5.52 -15.23
C SER A 24 24.31 -5.07 -16.15
N GLY A 25 24.51 -3.99 -16.90
CA GLY A 25 23.61 -3.50 -17.95
C GLY A 25 22.92 -2.17 -17.63
N THR A 26 22.06 -1.73 -18.54
CA THR A 26 21.31 -0.47 -18.43
C THR A 26 19.89 -0.73 -17.97
N VAL A 27 19.40 0.09 -17.05
CA VAL A 27 18.01 0.10 -16.62
C VAL A 27 17.29 1.28 -17.28
N TYR A 28 16.42 0.98 -18.24
CA TYR A 28 15.51 1.96 -18.83
C TYR A 28 14.31 2.11 -17.93
N VAL A 29 13.94 3.33 -17.56
CA VAL A 29 12.81 3.62 -16.67
C VAL A 29 11.77 4.47 -17.38
N LEU A 30 10.52 4.02 -17.40
CA LEU A 30 9.41 4.79 -17.94
C LEU A 30 8.99 5.86 -16.93
N VAL A 31 9.10 7.13 -17.31
CA VAL A 31 8.76 8.27 -16.44
C VAL A 31 7.89 9.25 -17.21
N ARG A 32 6.78 9.69 -16.63
CA ARG A 32 5.99 10.78 -17.18
C ARG A 32 6.76 12.10 -17.03
N LYS A 33 6.61 13.01 -17.98
CA LYS A 33 7.32 14.32 -17.96
C LYS A 33 7.06 15.11 -16.68
N ASP A 34 5.83 15.08 -16.17
CA ASP A 34 5.43 15.73 -14.92
C ASP A 34 6.03 15.08 -13.67
N SER A 35 6.44 13.83 -13.77
CA SER A 35 7.03 13.04 -12.69
C SER A 35 8.56 13.04 -12.66
N GLN A 36 9.22 13.77 -13.58
CA GLN A 36 10.69 13.81 -13.68
C GLN A 36 11.34 14.26 -12.38
N LYS A 37 10.86 15.35 -11.78
CA LYS A 37 11.41 15.86 -10.50
C LYS A 37 11.33 14.83 -9.37
N LYS A 38 10.21 14.08 -9.30
CA LYS A 38 10.04 12.99 -8.32
C LYS A 38 11.05 11.87 -8.57
N PHE A 39 11.24 11.51 -9.83
CA PHE A 39 12.21 10.50 -10.23
C PHE A 39 13.63 10.91 -9.84
N ASP A 40 14.05 12.14 -10.16
CA ASP A 40 15.39 12.65 -9.85
C ASP A 40 15.67 12.65 -8.33
N ALA A 41 14.69 13.04 -7.52
CA ALA A 41 14.79 12.98 -6.07
C ALA A 41 14.99 11.54 -5.55
N ILE A 42 14.24 10.58 -6.09
CA ILE A 42 14.36 9.16 -5.72
C ILE A 42 15.72 8.61 -6.17
N ALA A 43 16.12 8.85 -7.40
CA ALA A 43 17.40 8.39 -7.96
C ALA A 43 18.58 8.92 -7.14
N LYS A 44 18.53 10.21 -6.76
CA LYS A 44 19.54 10.84 -5.88
C LYS A 44 19.57 10.21 -4.50
N LYS A 45 18.39 10.04 -3.87
CA LYS A 45 18.28 9.42 -2.52
C LYS A 45 18.79 7.97 -2.52
N ALA A 46 18.47 7.21 -3.58
CA ALA A 46 18.86 5.82 -3.72
C ALA A 46 20.31 5.63 -4.23
N GLY A 47 21.02 6.71 -4.58
CA GLY A 47 22.39 6.65 -5.09
C GLY A 47 22.51 5.94 -6.43
N TRP A 48 21.49 6.02 -7.31
CA TRP A 48 21.55 5.37 -8.62
C TRP A 48 22.58 6.02 -9.54
N ASP A 49 23.40 5.19 -10.20
CA ASP A 49 24.38 5.65 -11.17
C ASP A 49 23.68 6.21 -12.44
N PRO A 50 23.79 7.52 -12.72
CA PRO A 50 23.16 8.12 -13.89
C PRO A 50 23.63 7.55 -15.24
N LYS A 51 24.80 6.93 -15.28
CA LYS A 51 25.33 6.29 -16.50
C LYS A 51 24.62 4.98 -16.79
N ARG A 52 23.98 4.40 -15.80
CA ARG A 52 23.32 3.09 -15.89
C ARG A 52 21.80 3.16 -15.89
N VAL A 53 21.23 4.29 -15.51
CA VAL A 53 19.79 4.53 -15.54
C VAL A 53 19.46 5.47 -16.70
N SER A 54 18.62 5.01 -17.63
CA SER A 54 18.19 5.79 -18.79
C SER A 54 16.69 6.09 -18.68
N VAL A 55 16.35 7.35 -18.56
CA VAL A 55 14.95 7.78 -18.52
C VAL A 55 14.34 7.72 -19.92
N VAL A 56 13.20 7.07 -20.02
CA VAL A 56 12.35 7.04 -21.22
C VAL A 56 11.05 7.77 -20.89
N HIS A 57 10.82 8.90 -21.52
CA HIS A 57 9.58 9.64 -21.33
C HIS A 57 8.43 8.95 -22.05
N GLY A 58 7.35 8.67 -21.28
CA GLY A 58 6.15 8.05 -21.81
C GLY A 58 5.02 8.05 -20.77
N ASP A 59 3.88 7.50 -21.17
CA ASP A 59 2.66 7.46 -20.38
C ASP A 59 1.92 6.15 -20.65
N MET A 60 1.71 5.34 -19.62
CA MET A 60 1.02 4.05 -19.72
C MET A 60 -0.42 4.15 -20.20
N THR A 61 -1.08 5.29 -20.02
CA THR A 61 -2.45 5.49 -20.50
C THR A 61 -2.54 5.60 -22.02
N LYS A 62 -1.39 5.62 -22.71
CA LYS A 62 -1.29 5.75 -24.17
C LYS A 62 -0.79 4.48 -24.83
N PRO A 63 -1.22 4.18 -26.07
CA PRO A 63 -0.72 3.02 -26.82
C PRO A 63 0.81 2.94 -26.82
N LYS A 64 1.33 1.74 -26.59
CA LYS A 64 2.79 1.49 -26.44
C LYS A 64 3.44 2.43 -25.43
N CYS A 65 2.72 2.74 -24.34
CA CYS A 65 3.17 3.66 -23.29
C CYS A 65 3.55 5.06 -23.80
N GLY A 66 2.99 5.51 -24.92
CA GLY A 66 3.25 6.82 -25.51
C GLY A 66 4.64 6.98 -26.13
N LEU A 67 5.38 5.91 -26.37
CA LEU A 67 6.70 5.96 -27.01
C LEU A 67 6.58 6.24 -28.51
N THR A 68 7.46 7.08 -29.00
CA THR A 68 7.58 7.37 -30.44
C THR A 68 8.15 6.16 -31.20
N PRO A 69 7.89 6.05 -32.52
CA PRO A 69 8.48 4.98 -33.32
C PRO A 69 10.02 4.96 -33.28
N ALA A 70 10.65 6.12 -33.13
CA ALA A 70 12.10 6.22 -32.98
C ALA A 70 12.61 5.61 -31.68
N GLN A 71 11.93 5.90 -30.56
CA GLN A 71 12.25 5.30 -29.25
C GLN A 71 12.05 3.79 -29.27
N VAL A 72 10.96 3.30 -29.86
CA VAL A 72 10.70 1.86 -30.03
C VAL A 72 11.83 1.19 -30.81
N ARG A 73 12.25 1.78 -31.95
CA ARG A 73 13.39 1.26 -32.74
C ARG A 73 14.68 1.24 -31.93
N THR A 74 14.96 2.29 -31.15
CA THR A 74 16.18 2.39 -30.33
C THR A 74 16.24 1.29 -29.26
N LEU A 75 15.11 0.88 -28.69
CA LEU A 75 15.01 -0.16 -27.65
C LEU A 75 14.91 -1.57 -28.22
N SER A 76 14.59 -1.71 -29.51
CA SER A 76 14.33 -3.02 -30.15
C SER A 76 15.51 -3.98 -29.99
N GLY A 77 15.25 -5.16 -29.43
CA GLY A 77 16.22 -6.24 -29.20
C GLY A 77 17.21 -5.99 -28.06
N LYS A 78 17.17 -4.82 -27.41
CA LYS A 78 18.11 -4.50 -26.32
C LYS A 78 17.60 -4.97 -24.93
N VAL A 79 16.29 -4.96 -24.71
CA VAL A 79 15.68 -5.24 -23.43
C VAL A 79 15.53 -6.76 -23.23
N LYS A 80 16.21 -7.30 -22.23
CA LYS A 80 16.10 -8.71 -21.83
C LYS A 80 14.90 -8.94 -20.89
N HIS A 81 14.70 -8.06 -19.95
CA HIS A 81 13.67 -8.16 -18.93
C HIS A 81 12.84 -6.88 -18.91
N PHE A 82 11.55 -6.99 -19.12
CA PHE A 82 10.59 -5.88 -19.04
C PHE A 82 9.77 -6.03 -17.77
N PHE A 83 9.99 -5.20 -16.77
CA PHE A 83 9.27 -5.21 -15.51
C PHE A 83 8.11 -4.22 -15.52
N HIS A 84 6.90 -4.72 -15.35
CA HIS A 84 5.69 -3.92 -15.28
C HIS A 84 5.16 -3.89 -13.85
N LEU A 85 5.51 -2.80 -13.12
CA LEU A 85 5.09 -2.57 -11.75
C LEU A 85 4.10 -1.41 -11.61
N ALA A 86 3.96 -0.62 -12.65
CA ALA A 86 3.08 0.52 -12.61
C ALA A 86 1.61 0.07 -12.59
N ALA A 87 0.91 0.42 -11.53
CA ALA A 87 -0.51 0.19 -11.30
C ALA A 87 -1.03 1.25 -10.33
N ILE A 88 -2.32 1.52 -10.35
CA ILE A 88 -2.97 2.26 -9.28
C ILE A 88 -3.35 1.27 -8.18
N TYR A 89 -2.76 1.48 -7.00
CA TYR A 89 -3.15 0.87 -5.74
C TYR A 89 -3.73 1.97 -4.85
N ASP A 90 -4.99 2.26 -5.05
CA ASP A 90 -5.75 3.19 -4.22
C ASP A 90 -7.19 2.68 -4.16
N LEU A 91 -7.57 2.18 -3.00
CA LEU A 91 -8.93 1.64 -2.75
C LEU A 91 -10.01 2.74 -2.85
N THR A 92 -9.61 4.01 -2.85
CA THR A 92 -10.52 5.17 -2.97
C THR A 92 -10.60 5.73 -4.40
N ALA A 93 -9.73 5.24 -5.31
CA ALA A 93 -9.75 5.66 -6.71
C ALA A 93 -11.02 5.16 -7.42
N SER A 94 -11.52 5.95 -8.39
CA SER A 94 -12.67 5.54 -9.17
C SER A 94 -12.40 4.25 -9.97
N ALA A 95 -13.44 3.43 -10.18
CA ALA A 95 -13.34 2.20 -10.96
C ALA A 95 -12.79 2.46 -12.37
N GLU A 96 -13.16 3.57 -13.00
CA GLU A 96 -12.68 3.98 -14.32
C GLU A 96 -11.16 4.26 -14.30
N SER A 97 -10.67 5.01 -13.30
CA SER A 97 -9.23 5.28 -13.15
C SER A 97 -8.44 4.01 -12.89
N GLN A 98 -8.97 3.09 -12.09
CA GLN A 98 -8.32 1.80 -11.84
C GLN A 98 -8.29 0.95 -13.11
N ARG A 99 -9.37 0.90 -13.90
CA ARG A 99 -9.43 0.18 -15.17
C ARG A 99 -8.40 0.73 -16.16
N ALA A 100 -8.41 2.03 -16.40
CA ALA A 100 -7.50 2.70 -17.33
C ALA A 100 -6.01 2.47 -16.97
N ALA A 101 -5.68 2.49 -15.69
CA ALA A 101 -4.29 2.30 -15.26
C ALA A 101 -3.89 0.81 -15.21
N ASN A 102 -4.76 -0.06 -14.67
CA ASN A 102 -4.40 -1.44 -14.39
C ASN A 102 -4.62 -2.36 -15.59
N ILE A 103 -5.71 -2.18 -16.34
CA ILE A 103 -6.05 -3.03 -17.48
C ILE A 103 -5.44 -2.45 -18.77
N ASP A 104 -5.87 -1.23 -19.16
CA ASP A 104 -5.41 -0.62 -20.41
C ASP A 104 -3.91 -0.34 -20.36
N GLY A 105 -3.40 0.12 -19.20
CA GLY A 105 -1.97 0.32 -18.97
C GLY A 105 -1.16 -0.96 -19.11
N THR A 106 -1.67 -2.11 -18.64
CA THR A 106 -1.01 -3.42 -18.81
C THR A 106 -1.02 -3.84 -20.29
N GLN A 107 -2.13 -3.64 -21.01
CA GLN A 107 -2.18 -3.91 -22.46
C GLN A 107 -1.17 -3.07 -23.22
N HIS A 108 -1.08 -1.77 -22.92
CA HIS A 108 -0.11 -0.87 -23.56
C HIS A 108 1.35 -1.27 -23.25
N ALA A 109 1.61 -1.76 -22.04
CA ALA A 109 2.93 -2.28 -21.66
C ALA A 109 3.28 -3.57 -22.39
N LEU A 110 2.33 -4.51 -22.54
CA LEU A 110 2.50 -5.73 -23.35
C LEU A 110 2.79 -5.39 -24.82
N ASP A 111 2.03 -4.46 -25.41
CA ASP A 111 2.23 -4.02 -26.80
C ASP A 111 3.60 -3.35 -27.00
N LEU A 112 4.05 -2.56 -26.03
CA LEU A 112 5.40 -2.00 -26.05
C LEU A 112 6.46 -3.10 -25.93
N ALA A 113 6.32 -4.01 -24.99
CA ALA A 113 7.28 -5.08 -24.75
C ALA A 113 7.43 -5.99 -25.99
N ALA A 114 6.33 -6.32 -26.66
CA ALA A 114 6.33 -7.05 -27.93
C ALA A 114 6.99 -6.22 -29.05
N ALA A 115 6.65 -4.93 -29.19
CA ALA A 115 7.19 -4.06 -30.23
C ALA A 115 8.71 -3.86 -30.10
N ILE A 116 9.26 -3.78 -28.89
CA ILE A 116 10.70 -3.69 -28.65
C ILE A 116 11.39 -5.06 -28.59
N LYS A 117 10.66 -6.14 -28.84
CA LYS A 117 11.17 -7.52 -28.80
C LYS A 117 11.88 -7.83 -27.47
N ALA A 118 11.25 -7.49 -26.36
CA ALA A 118 11.78 -7.80 -25.04
C ALA A 118 11.84 -9.33 -24.83
N GLY A 119 12.80 -9.79 -24.03
CA GLY A 119 13.00 -11.23 -23.82
C GLY A 119 11.92 -11.86 -22.96
N VAL A 120 11.65 -11.28 -21.77
CA VAL A 120 10.63 -11.74 -20.82
C VAL A 120 9.88 -10.55 -20.23
N PHE A 121 8.57 -10.64 -20.14
CA PHE A 121 7.70 -9.69 -19.46
C PHE A 121 7.43 -10.15 -18.02
N HIS A 122 7.75 -9.31 -17.04
CA HIS A 122 7.55 -9.56 -15.62
C HIS A 122 6.41 -8.69 -15.12
N HIS A 123 5.27 -9.29 -14.82
CA HIS A 123 4.07 -8.59 -14.35
C HIS A 123 3.95 -8.64 -12.84
N THR A 124 3.85 -7.47 -12.20
CA THR A 124 3.52 -7.38 -10.79
C THR A 124 2.01 -7.31 -10.61
N SER A 125 1.41 -8.48 -10.42
CA SER A 125 0.00 -8.65 -10.05
C SER A 125 -0.19 -8.40 -8.54
N SER A 126 -1.04 -9.14 -7.89
CA SER A 126 -1.30 -9.13 -6.44
C SER A 126 -1.99 -10.43 -6.05
N ILE A 127 -1.91 -10.83 -4.79
CA ILE A 127 -2.82 -11.86 -4.23
C ILE A 127 -4.30 -11.49 -4.40
N ALA A 128 -4.61 -10.21 -4.59
CA ALA A 128 -5.94 -9.71 -4.88
C ALA A 128 -6.56 -10.30 -6.16
N ALA A 129 -5.75 -10.81 -7.10
CA ALA A 129 -6.23 -11.48 -8.30
C ALA A 129 -7.02 -12.77 -8.03
N ALA A 130 -6.90 -13.36 -6.83
CA ALA A 130 -7.70 -14.49 -6.37
C ALA A 130 -9.13 -14.09 -5.96
N GLY A 131 -9.42 -12.79 -5.85
CA GLY A 131 -10.69 -12.30 -5.31
C GLY A 131 -10.88 -12.72 -3.86
N LEU A 132 -12.07 -13.22 -3.54
CA LEU A 132 -12.46 -13.73 -2.23
C LEU A 132 -12.60 -15.27 -2.23
N TYR A 133 -11.77 -15.97 -2.98
CA TYR A 133 -11.79 -17.43 -3.08
C TYR A 133 -11.75 -18.10 -1.70
N PRO A 134 -12.71 -18.97 -1.34
CA PRO A 134 -12.77 -19.58 -0.02
C PRO A 134 -11.88 -20.83 0.04
N GLY A 135 -10.62 -20.68 0.44
CA GLY A 135 -9.72 -21.85 0.53
C GLY A 135 -8.26 -21.52 0.28
N ILE A 136 -7.51 -22.50 -0.22
CA ILE A 136 -6.10 -22.35 -0.58
C ILE A 136 -6.01 -22.08 -2.08
N PHE A 137 -5.61 -20.85 -2.42
CA PHE A 137 -5.36 -20.44 -3.80
C PHE A 137 -3.91 -20.75 -4.15
N ARG A 138 -3.70 -21.63 -5.14
CA ARG A 138 -2.37 -22.04 -5.58
C ARG A 138 -1.83 -21.08 -6.65
N GLU A 139 -0.54 -21.16 -6.90
CA GLU A 139 0.15 -20.28 -7.86
C GLU A 139 -0.28 -20.56 -9.32
N ASP A 140 -0.69 -21.80 -9.63
CA ASP A 140 -1.22 -22.21 -10.94
C ASP A 140 -2.69 -21.78 -11.18
N MET A 141 -3.44 -21.52 -10.12
CA MET A 141 -4.86 -21.15 -10.19
C MET A 141 -5.04 -19.72 -10.72
N PHE A 142 -6.10 -19.52 -11.48
CA PHE A 142 -6.52 -18.22 -12.01
C PHE A 142 -8.03 -18.18 -12.24
N ASP A 143 -8.57 -19.07 -13.04
CA ASP A 143 -10.01 -19.09 -13.43
C ASP A 143 -10.92 -19.42 -12.25
N GLU A 144 -10.37 -19.96 -11.16
CA GLU A 144 -11.07 -20.30 -9.94
C GLU A 144 -11.29 -19.08 -9.00
N ALA A 145 -10.85 -17.89 -9.40
CA ALA A 145 -11.05 -16.68 -8.63
C ALA A 145 -12.55 -16.38 -8.40
N GLU A 146 -12.90 -15.97 -7.19
CA GLU A 146 -14.28 -15.69 -6.80
C GLU A 146 -14.42 -14.33 -6.12
N GLY A 147 -15.64 -13.75 -6.10
CA GLY A 147 -15.91 -12.50 -5.38
C GLY A 147 -15.16 -11.29 -5.93
N LEU A 148 -15.12 -11.15 -7.24
CA LEU A 148 -14.43 -10.08 -7.97
C LEU A 148 -15.26 -8.79 -8.13
N ASP A 149 -16.27 -8.57 -7.30
CA ASP A 149 -17.15 -7.38 -7.38
C ASP A 149 -16.44 -6.06 -7.01
N ASP A 150 -15.36 -6.16 -6.24
CA ASP A 150 -14.56 -4.99 -5.87
C ASP A 150 -13.68 -4.55 -7.07
N PRO A 151 -13.70 -3.25 -7.47
CA PRO A 151 -12.95 -2.77 -8.63
C PRO A 151 -11.44 -3.04 -8.57
N TYR A 152 -10.85 -3.05 -7.38
CA TYR A 152 -9.43 -3.38 -7.24
C TYR A 152 -9.18 -4.87 -7.49
N LEU A 153 -10.01 -5.75 -6.92
CA LEU A 153 -9.88 -7.20 -7.12
C LEU A 153 -10.07 -7.56 -8.60
N SER A 154 -11.14 -7.05 -9.23
CA SER A 154 -11.43 -7.34 -10.65
C SER A 154 -10.34 -6.80 -11.58
N THR A 155 -9.88 -5.55 -11.40
CA THR A 155 -8.86 -4.99 -12.28
C THR A 155 -7.50 -5.68 -12.15
N LYS A 156 -7.16 -6.22 -10.96
CA LYS A 156 -5.96 -7.04 -10.77
C LYS A 156 -6.08 -8.40 -11.43
N HIS A 157 -7.24 -9.02 -11.33
CA HIS A 157 -7.54 -10.27 -12.03
C HIS A 157 -7.49 -10.07 -13.54
N ASP A 158 -8.24 -9.11 -14.08
CA ASP A 158 -8.32 -8.86 -15.52
C ASP A 158 -6.96 -8.51 -16.13
N SER A 159 -6.16 -7.66 -15.46
CA SER A 159 -4.82 -7.32 -15.94
C SER A 159 -3.88 -8.53 -15.97
N GLU A 160 -3.99 -9.44 -15.01
CA GLU A 160 -3.25 -10.69 -15.02
C GLU A 160 -3.72 -11.61 -16.16
N GLY A 161 -5.02 -11.66 -16.43
CA GLY A 161 -5.61 -12.40 -17.56
C GLY A 161 -5.04 -11.97 -18.91
N LEU A 162 -4.82 -10.66 -19.12
CA LEU A 162 -4.15 -10.17 -20.33
C LEU A 162 -2.74 -10.75 -20.50
N VAL A 163 -1.98 -10.82 -19.40
CA VAL A 163 -0.60 -11.36 -19.42
C VAL A 163 -0.59 -12.86 -19.66
N ARG A 164 -1.50 -13.62 -19.04
CA ARG A 164 -1.62 -15.07 -19.24
C ARG A 164 -1.99 -15.44 -20.67
N ASN A 165 -2.80 -14.61 -21.31
CA ASN A 165 -3.23 -14.80 -22.69
C ASN A 165 -2.23 -14.27 -23.74
N GLU A 166 -1.16 -13.61 -23.32
CA GLU A 166 -0.15 -13.06 -24.24
C GLU A 166 0.70 -14.17 -24.87
N LYS A 167 0.76 -14.19 -26.21
CA LYS A 167 1.50 -15.21 -26.98
C LYS A 167 2.76 -14.68 -27.69
N ARG A 168 2.88 -13.33 -27.81
CA ARG A 168 3.98 -12.70 -28.55
C ARG A 168 5.27 -12.63 -27.74
N ILE A 169 5.20 -12.74 -26.41
CA ILE A 169 6.33 -12.59 -25.50
C ILE A 169 6.19 -13.57 -24.31
N LYS A 170 7.32 -14.09 -23.84
CA LYS A 170 7.38 -14.88 -22.62
C LYS A 170 7.06 -14.01 -21.42
N TRP A 171 6.39 -14.58 -20.39
CA TRP A 171 6.01 -13.83 -19.21
C TRP A 171 6.26 -14.58 -17.91
N ARG A 172 6.33 -13.84 -16.81
CA ARG A 172 6.29 -14.31 -15.42
C ARG A 172 5.42 -13.35 -14.62
N ILE A 173 4.62 -13.91 -13.72
CA ILE A 173 3.68 -13.15 -12.89
C ILE A 173 4.10 -13.27 -11.43
N TYR A 174 4.05 -12.14 -10.71
CA TYR A 174 4.34 -12.07 -9.29
C TYR A 174 3.11 -11.55 -8.57
N ARG A 175 2.64 -12.28 -7.55
CA ARG A 175 1.51 -11.93 -6.72
C ARG A 175 2.00 -11.64 -5.30
N PRO A 176 2.48 -10.42 -5.02
CA PRO A 176 2.86 -10.06 -3.66
C PRO A 176 1.64 -10.03 -2.74
N GLY A 177 1.87 -10.37 -1.47
CA GLY A 177 0.94 -10.14 -0.38
C GLY A 177 0.78 -8.65 -0.09
N MET A 178 0.28 -8.30 1.09
CA MET A 178 0.24 -6.93 1.57
C MET A 178 1.67 -6.46 1.84
N VAL A 179 2.15 -5.57 0.96
CA VAL A 179 3.54 -5.09 1.03
C VAL A 179 3.66 -3.98 2.07
N VAL A 180 4.51 -4.21 3.06
CA VAL A 180 4.83 -3.25 4.12
C VAL A 180 6.22 -2.66 3.93
N GLY A 181 6.63 -1.76 4.84
CA GLY A 181 7.93 -1.09 4.82
C GLY A 181 9.11 -2.04 4.79
N HIS A 182 10.27 -1.49 4.54
CA HIS A 182 11.54 -2.22 4.44
C HIS A 182 11.93 -2.85 5.78
N SER A 183 12.23 -4.13 5.81
CA SER A 183 12.47 -4.88 7.06
C SER A 183 13.66 -4.39 7.88
N GLN A 184 14.67 -3.79 7.23
CA GLN A 184 15.87 -3.30 7.90
C GLN A 184 15.81 -1.81 8.29
N THR A 185 15.06 -0.99 7.56
CA THR A 185 15.03 0.46 7.77
C THR A 185 13.67 0.99 8.26
N GLY A 186 12.62 0.18 8.15
CA GLY A 186 11.25 0.61 8.42
C GLY A 186 10.64 1.54 7.34
N GLU A 187 11.44 1.95 6.34
CA GLU A 187 10.99 2.93 5.35
C GLU A 187 9.72 2.50 4.64
N MET A 188 8.72 3.38 4.65
CA MET A 188 7.43 3.21 3.98
C MET A 188 7.04 4.50 3.26
N ASP A 189 6.14 4.41 2.26
CA ASP A 189 5.77 5.57 1.44
C ASP A 189 4.59 6.35 1.99
N LYS A 190 3.61 5.64 2.54
CA LYS A 190 2.32 6.21 2.94
C LYS A 190 1.67 5.36 4.02
N ILE A 191 0.65 5.91 4.64
CA ILE A 191 -0.20 5.19 5.59
C ILE A 191 -1.26 4.43 4.79
N ASP A 192 -1.11 3.11 4.69
CA ASP A 192 -2.08 2.19 4.10
C ASP A 192 -2.04 0.82 4.80
N GLY A 193 -2.92 -0.09 4.43
CA GLY A 193 -2.95 -1.43 5.01
C GLY A 193 -2.99 -1.43 6.53
N PRO A 194 -2.06 -2.14 7.21
CA PRO A 194 -2.07 -2.26 8.66
C PRO A 194 -1.71 -0.96 9.40
N TYR A 195 -1.12 0.03 8.71
CA TYR A 195 -0.71 1.29 9.33
C TYR A 195 -1.86 2.20 9.74
N TYR A 196 -3.06 1.99 9.20
CA TYR A 196 -4.25 2.68 9.70
C TYR A 196 -4.52 2.45 11.19
N PHE A 197 -4.06 1.32 11.73
CA PHE A 197 -4.21 1.00 13.16
C PHE A 197 -3.14 1.64 14.05
N PHE A 198 -2.07 2.23 13.49
CA PHE A 198 -0.98 2.81 14.28
C PHE A 198 -1.45 4.00 15.14
N THR A 199 -2.31 4.86 14.58
CA THR A 199 -2.90 5.97 15.37
C THR A 199 -3.75 5.46 16.52
N LEU A 200 -4.51 4.36 16.32
CA LEU A 200 -5.28 3.72 17.39
C LEU A 200 -4.36 3.13 18.46
N ILE A 201 -3.33 2.38 18.05
CA ILE A 201 -2.34 1.79 18.95
C ILE A 201 -1.63 2.88 19.77
N LYS A 202 -1.23 4.00 19.15
CA LYS A 202 -0.64 5.15 19.83
C LYS A 202 -1.56 5.71 20.90
N LYS A 203 -2.83 5.92 20.60
CA LYS A 203 -3.80 6.41 21.57
C LYS A 203 -4.03 5.42 22.72
N LEU A 204 -4.07 4.11 22.44
CA LEU A 204 -4.15 3.10 23.50
C LEU A 204 -2.94 3.18 24.43
N ARG A 205 -1.74 3.35 23.90
CA ARG A 205 -0.51 3.58 24.68
C ARG A 205 -0.59 4.82 25.58
N GLU A 206 -1.20 5.91 25.08
CA GLU A 206 -1.33 7.16 25.82
C GLU A 206 -2.39 7.09 26.93
N MET A 207 -3.41 6.25 26.76
CA MET A 207 -4.55 6.15 27.68
C MET A 207 -4.41 5.02 28.71
N LEU A 208 -3.70 3.96 28.39
CA LEU A 208 -3.66 2.71 29.15
C LEU A 208 -2.22 2.27 29.41
N PRO A 209 -1.90 1.72 30.58
CA PRO A 209 -0.59 1.15 30.83
C PRO A 209 -0.37 -0.12 29.99
N PRO A 210 0.89 -0.44 29.59
CA PRO A 210 1.19 -1.56 28.70
C PRO A 210 0.73 -2.96 29.22
N TRP A 211 0.64 -3.12 30.51
CA TRP A 211 0.22 -4.38 31.17
C TRP A 211 -1.30 -4.58 31.22
N MET A 212 -2.10 -3.57 30.83
CA MET A 212 -3.56 -3.68 30.91
C MET A 212 -4.08 -4.58 29.78
N PRO A 213 -4.86 -5.64 30.10
CA PRO A 213 -5.44 -6.48 29.07
C PRO A 213 -6.51 -5.73 28.26
N VAL A 214 -6.42 -5.79 26.94
CA VAL A 214 -7.42 -5.20 26.05
C VAL A 214 -8.19 -6.32 25.35
N LEU A 215 -9.52 -6.15 25.27
CA LEU A 215 -10.36 -7.00 24.45
C LEU A 215 -10.21 -6.60 22.99
N GLY A 216 -9.89 -7.56 22.14
CA GLY A 216 -9.73 -7.35 20.72
C GLY A 216 -10.56 -8.26 19.84
N ILE A 217 -10.43 -8.07 18.55
CA ILE A 217 -11.09 -8.89 17.53
C ILE A 217 -10.02 -9.76 16.87
N GLU A 218 -10.28 -11.08 16.80
CA GLU A 218 -9.50 -11.98 15.98
C GLU A 218 -10.15 -12.06 14.58
N GLY A 219 -9.30 -12.13 13.57
CA GLY A 219 -9.73 -12.22 12.18
C GLY A 219 -9.16 -13.42 11.45
N GLY A 220 -9.24 -13.36 10.13
CA GLY A 220 -8.58 -14.29 9.23
C GLY A 220 -7.05 -14.15 9.30
N ARG A 221 -6.37 -14.92 8.46
CA ARG A 221 -4.92 -14.78 8.26
C ARG A 221 -4.66 -13.68 7.25
N ILE A 222 -3.69 -12.83 7.52
CA ILE A 222 -3.29 -11.74 6.64
C ILE A 222 -1.85 -11.95 6.20
N ASN A 223 -1.63 -11.87 4.90
CA ASN A 223 -0.33 -12.13 4.32
C ASN A 223 0.44 -10.81 4.17
N ILE A 224 1.36 -10.54 5.08
CA ILE A 224 2.20 -9.34 5.15
C ILE A 224 3.62 -9.69 4.77
N VAL A 225 4.21 -8.94 3.84
CA VAL A 225 5.59 -9.12 3.39
C VAL A 225 6.30 -7.78 3.28
N PRO A 226 7.58 -7.67 3.66
CA PRO A 226 8.31 -6.41 3.51
C PRO A 226 8.75 -6.20 2.07
N VAL A 227 8.90 -4.93 1.67
CA VAL A 227 9.21 -4.53 0.30
C VAL A 227 10.56 -5.04 -0.21
N ASP A 228 11.55 -5.15 0.66
CA ASP A 228 12.87 -5.70 0.34
C ASP A 228 12.78 -7.18 -0.04
N PHE A 229 12.04 -8.00 0.71
CA PHE A 229 11.77 -9.38 0.30
C PHE A 229 11.14 -9.46 -1.09
N VAL A 230 10.11 -8.63 -1.36
CA VAL A 230 9.43 -8.63 -2.66
C VAL A 230 10.39 -8.26 -3.78
N ALA A 231 11.19 -7.22 -3.61
CA ALA A 231 12.15 -6.77 -4.61
C ALA A 231 13.27 -7.80 -4.85
N ASP A 232 13.80 -8.40 -3.78
CA ASP A 232 14.86 -9.41 -3.85
C ASP A 232 14.34 -10.70 -4.52
N ALA A 233 13.15 -11.15 -4.15
CA ALA A 233 12.51 -12.33 -4.76
C ALA A 233 12.24 -12.11 -6.25
N MET A 234 11.69 -10.95 -6.63
CA MET A 234 11.45 -10.61 -8.03
C MET A 234 12.75 -10.58 -8.83
N ASP A 235 13.80 -9.96 -8.31
CA ASP A 235 15.10 -9.92 -8.97
C ASP A 235 15.69 -11.31 -9.13
N HIS A 236 15.69 -12.13 -8.08
CA HIS A 236 16.21 -13.49 -8.14
C HIS A 236 15.44 -14.36 -9.15
N ILE A 237 14.12 -14.42 -9.02
CA ILE A 237 13.25 -15.24 -9.88
C ILE A 237 13.37 -14.78 -11.34
N ALA A 238 13.45 -13.47 -11.59
CA ALA A 238 13.58 -12.94 -12.96
C ALA A 238 14.81 -13.47 -13.69
N HIS A 239 15.90 -13.74 -12.98
CA HIS A 239 17.16 -14.22 -13.57
C HIS A 239 17.33 -15.74 -13.55
N LYS A 240 16.40 -16.47 -12.91
CA LYS A 240 16.43 -17.94 -12.89
C LYS A 240 15.91 -18.50 -14.21
N PRO A 241 16.59 -19.46 -14.85
CA PRO A 241 16.14 -20.04 -16.11
C PRO A 241 14.92 -20.95 -15.93
N LYS A 242 14.20 -21.19 -17.01
CA LYS A 242 13.09 -22.18 -17.12
C LYS A 242 11.88 -21.90 -16.22
N LEU A 243 11.61 -20.60 -15.94
CA LEU A 243 10.47 -20.18 -15.13
C LEU A 243 9.45 -19.35 -15.93
N ASP A 244 9.57 -19.33 -17.26
CA ASP A 244 8.63 -18.60 -18.12
C ASP A 244 7.25 -19.30 -18.11
N GLY A 245 6.18 -18.53 -18.07
CA GLY A 245 4.81 -19.03 -17.97
C GLY A 245 4.38 -19.40 -16.54
N HIS A 246 5.18 -19.10 -15.52
CA HIS A 246 4.84 -19.38 -14.13
C HIS A 246 4.38 -18.12 -13.37
N THR A 247 3.54 -18.36 -12.37
CA THR A 247 3.10 -17.36 -11.40
C THR A 247 3.71 -17.68 -10.05
N PHE A 248 4.07 -16.63 -9.30
CA PHE A 248 4.76 -16.73 -8.01
C PHE A 248 4.00 -15.94 -6.94
N HIS A 249 3.62 -16.58 -5.84
CA HIS A 249 3.07 -15.91 -4.68
C HIS A 249 4.21 -15.41 -3.79
N LEU A 250 4.48 -14.10 -3.83
CA LEU A 250 5.44 -13.49 -2.93
C LEU A 250 4.76 -13.20 -1.59
N THR A 251 4.54 -14.26 -0.82
CA THR A 251 3.72 -14.30 0.39
C THR A 251 4.47 -14.98 1.52
N ASP A 252 4.05 -14.72 2.76
CA ASP A 252 4.53 -15.48 3.92
C ASP A 252 3.87 -16.87 3.91
N PRO A 253 4.65 -17.96 3.90
CA PRO A 253 4.10 -19.33 4.01
C PRO A 253 3.32 -19.58 5.29
N GLU A 254 3.67 -18.84 6.38
CA GLU A 254 3.06 -18.96 7.70
C GLU A 254 2.38 -17.63 8.12
N PRO A 255 1.35 -17.17 7.39
CA PRO A 255 0.77 -15.85 7.65
C PRO A 255 0.11 -15.78 9.01
N MET A 256 0.37 -14.69 9.72
CA MET A 256 -0.18 -14.38 11.03
C MET A 256 -1.69 -14.09 10.93
N ARG A 257 -2.41 -14.32 12.04
CA ARG A 257 -3.78 -13.83 12.17
C ARG A 257 -3.79 -12.32 12.39
N VAL A 258 -4.90 -11.67 12.04
CA VAL A 258 -5.03 -10.20 12.18
C VAL A 258 -4.73 -9.75 13.61
N GLY A 259 -5.27 -10.42 14.62
CA GLY A 259 -5.00 -10.08 16.03
C GLY A 259 -3.53 -10.25 16.44
N GLU A 260 -2.84 -11.23 15.85
CA GLU A 260 -1.40 -11.42 16.09
C GLU A 260 -0.58 -10.28 15.46
N VAL A 261 -0.94 -9.86 14.25
CA VAL A 261 -0.32 -8.69 13.57
C VAL A 261 -0.52 -7.42 14.38
N LEU A 262 -1.75 -7.17 14.86
CA LEU A 262 -2.03 -6.00 15.69
C LEU A 262 -1.26 -6.03 17.01
N ASN A 263 -1.11 -7.21 17.65
CA ASN A 263 -0.29 -7.36 18.84
C ASN A 263 1.20 -7.17 18.57
N ALA A 264 1.71 -7.62 17.41
CA ALA A 264 3.10 -7.33 17.01
C ALA A 264 3.36 -5.82 16.92
N PHE A 265 2.42 -5.05 16.37
CA PHE A 265 2.52 -3.60 16.35
C PHE A 265 2.26 -2.94 17.71
N ALA A 266 1.38 -3.49 18.53
CA ALA A 266 1.17 -3.01 19.91
C ALA A 266 2.45 -3.16 20.75
N ARG A 267 3.13 -4.32 20.68
CA ARG A 267 4.44 -4.51 21.30
C ARG A 267 5.48 -3.52 20.78
N ALA A 268 5.54 -3.35 19.45
CA ALA A 268 6.44 -2.39 18.81
C ALA A 268 6.22 -0.94 19.29
N GLY A 269 4.97 -0.57 19.54
CA GLY A 269 4.56 0.74 20.02
C GLY A 269 4.51 0.87 21.55
N HIS A 270 4.90 -0.15 22.30
CA HIS A 270 4.77 -0.20 23.76
C HIS A 270 3.34 0.05 24.27
N ALA A 271 2.35 -0.39 23.50
CA ALA A 271 0.93 -0.31 23.81
C ALA A 271 0.42 -1.61 24.44
N PRO A 272 -0.74 -1.59 25.12
CA PRO A 272 -1.36 -2.80 25.65
C PRO A 272 -1.73 -3.78 24.53
N GLU A 273 -1.53 -5.07 24.78
CA GLU A 273 -1.86 -6.15 23.84
C GLU A 273 -3.31 -6.62 24.02
N MET A 274 -3.90 -7.09 22.94
CA MET A 274 -5.17 -7.80 22.95
C MET A 274 -4.94 -9.21 23.50
N THR A 275 -5.15 -9.40 24.81
CA THR A 275 -4.97 -10.69 25.51
C THR A 275 -6.17 -11.61 25.31
N MET A 276 -7.37 -11.04 25.20
CA MET A 276 -8.60 -11.76 24.88
C MET A 276 -9.08 -11.32 23.51
N ARG A 277 -9.19 -12.27 22.58
CA ARG A 277 -9.58 -11.99 21.19
C ARG A 277 -10.83 -12.79 20.84
N VAL A 278 -11.88 -12.10 20.43
CA VAL A 278 -13.12 -12.72 19.96
C VAL A 278 -13.01 -12.92 18.45
N ASP A 279 -13.09 -14.16 18.00
CA ASP A 279 -13.04 -14.50 16.58
C ASP A 279 -14.28 -13.95 15.86
N ALA A 280 -14.08 -13.00 14.97
CA ALA A 280 -15.16 -12.38 14.20
C ALA A 280 -15.99 -13.43 13.42
N ARG A 281 -15.40 -14.59 13.09
CA ARG A 281 -16.08 -15.69 12.39
C ARG A 281 -17.09 -16.41 13.28
N MET A 282 -16.96 -16.35 14.61
CA MET A 282 -17.97 -16.90 15.52
C MET A 282 -19.33 -16.21 15.32
N PHE A 283 -19.32 -14.93 14.93
CA PHE A 283 -20.55 -14.23 14.57
C PHE A 283 -21.16 -14.74 13.26
N ALA A 284 -20.41 -15.50 12.44
CA ALA A 284 -20.95 -16.11 11.22
C ALA A 284 -21.98 -17.21 11.49
N PHE A 285 -21.92 -17.88 12.65
CA PHE A 285 -22.90 -18.89 13.06
C PHE A 285 -24.20 -18.26 13.64
N VAL A 286 -24.18 -16.97 13.93
CA VAL A 286 -25.40 -16.26 14.36
C VAL A 286 -26.29 -16.09 13.13
N PRO A 287 -27.59 -16.46 13.18
CA PRO A 287 -28.52 -16.28 12.06
C PRO A 287 -28.47 -14.87 11.50
N SER A 288 -28.61 -14.75 10.16
CA SER A 288 -28.43 -13.46 9.44
C SER A 288 -29.33 -12.34 10.00
N GLY A 289 -30.54 -12.68 10.44
CA GLY A 289 -31.46 -11.74 11.10
C GLY A 289 -30.92 -11.20 12.42
N ILE A 290 -30.30 -12.06 13.25
CA ILE A 290 -29.72 -11.67 14.54
C ILE A 290 -28.40 -10.93 14.32
N ARG A 291 -27.56 -11.33 13.35
CA ARG A 291 -26.33 -10.61 12.96
C ARG A 291 -26.64 -9.18 12.54
N GLY A 292 -27.65 -9.03 11.66
CA GLY A 292 -28.12 -7.72 11.22
C GLY A 292 -28.64 -6.88 12.40
N ALA A 293 -29.38 -7.51 13.32
CA ALA A 293 -29.93 -6.83 14.49
C ALA A 293 -28.82 -6.36 15.46
N VAL A 294 -27.84 -7.22 15.80
CA VAL A 294 -26.74 -6.88 16.72
C VAL A 294 -25.77 -5.87 16.10
N GLY A 295 -25.37 -6.06 14.83
CA GLY A 295 -24.49 -5.11 14.14
C GLY A 295 -25.17 -3.77 13.82
N ASN A 296 -26.49 -3.74 13.74
CA ASN A 296 -27.28 -2.53 13.55
C ASN A 296 -27.78 -1.91 14.85
N LEU A 297 -27.47 -2.50 16.03
CA LEU A 297 -27.74 -1.84 17.30
C LEU A 297 -27.15 -0.44 17.31
N PRO A 298 -27.96 0.62 17.55
CA PRO A 298 -27.49 1.99 17.44
C PRO A 298 -26.21 2.30 18.24
N PRO A 299 -26.00 1.76 19.44
CA PRO A 299 -24.76 1.98 20.19
C PRO A 299 -23.52 1.36 19.51
N ILE A 300 -23.63 0.13 18.99
CA ILE A 300 -22.53 -0.59 18.33
C ILE A 300 -22.17 0.09 17.00
N LYS A 301 -23.17 0.42 16.20
CA LYS A 301 -22.99 1.12 14.95
C LYS A 301 -22.38 2.51 15.13
N ARG A 302 -22.81 3.23 16.18
CA ARG A 302 -22.23 4.54 16.55
C ARG A 302 -20.80 4.39 17.02
N PHE A 303 -20.48 3.38 17.84
CA PHE A 303 -19.14 3.12 18.35
C PHE A 303 -18.17 2.77 17.21
N ILE A 304 -18.53 1.83 16.32
CA ILE A 304 -17.72 1.49 15.15
C ILE A 304 -17.56 2.72 14.22
N GLY A 305 -18.65 3.44 13.94
CA GLY A 305 -18.62 4.65 13.11
C GLY A 305 -17.76 5.77 13.71
N MET A 306 -17.73 5.90 15.04
CA MET A 306 -16.86 6.83 15.75
C MET A 306 -15.40 6.39 15.63
N LEU A 307 -15.09 5.12 15.91
CA LEU A 307 -13.75 4.56 15.75
C LEU A 307 -13.20 4.80 14.34
N LEU A 308 -13.95 4.42 13.32
CA LEU A 308 -13.52 4.58 11.93
C LEU A 308 -13.27 6.05 11.56
N ARG A 309 -14.14 6.96 12.03
CA ARG A 309 -14.05 8.38 11.76
C ARG A 309 -12.93 9.05 12.52
N ASP A 310 -12.80 8.79 13.82
CA ASP A 310 -11.83 9.44 14.70
C ASP A 310 -10.39 8.98 14.42
N PHE A 311 -10.23 7.73 13.96
CA PHE A 311 -8.94 7.18 13.56
C PHE A 311 -8.71 7.18 12.05
N LYS A 312 -9.65 7.74 11.27
CA LYS A 312 -9.57 7.81 9.79
C LYS A 312 -9.31 6.45 9.14
N ILE A 313 -9.87 5.38 9.70
CA ILE A 313 -9.73 4.03 9.15
C ILE A 313 -10.78 3.86 8.04
N PRO A 314 -10.38 3.62 6.78
CA PRO A 314 -11.32 3.35 5.69
C PRO A 314 -12.11 2.08 5.96
N LYS A 315 -13.42 2.09 5.66
CA LYS A 315 -14.28 0.91 5.84
C LYS A 315 -13.80 -0.29 5.03
N GLU A 316 -13.17 -0.03 3.91
CA GLU A 316 -12.60 -1.02 3.00
C GLU A 316 -11.52 -1.87 3.67
N VAL A 317 -10.79 -1.30 4.63
CA VAL A 317 -9.77 -2.02 5.41
C VAL A 317 -10.37 -3.14 6.26
N LEU A 318 -11.61 -2.98 6.70
CA LEU A 318 -12.31 -4.00 7.49
C LEU A 318 -12.56 -5.30 6.69
N LYS A 319 -12.65 -5.23 5.37
CA LYS A 319 -12.80 -6.41 4.50
C LYS A 319 -11.61 -7.37 4.63
N PHE A 320 -10.41 -6.84 4.90
CA PHE A 320 -9.21 -7.65 5.06
C PHE A 320 -9.13 -8.39 6.39
N ILE A 321 -9.92 -8.00 7.41
CA ILE A 321 -9.98 -8.69 8.70
C ILE A 321 -10.55 -10.11 8.54
N THR A 322 -11.47 -10.31 7.59
CA THR A 322 -12.13 -11.60 7.35
C THR A 322 -11.78 -12.21 6.00
N TYR A 323 -10.60 -11.87 5.44
CA TYR A 323 -10.19 -12.36 4.13
C TYR A 323 -10.17 -13.90 4.12
N PRO A 324 -10.93 -14.56 3.22
CA PRO A 324 -11.14 -16.01 3.29
C PRO A 324 -10.01 -16.83 2.69
N THR A 325 -9.23 -16.22 1.78
CA THR A 325 -8.26 -16.91 0.95
C THR A 325 -6.93 -17.11 1.67
N ARG A 326 -6.37 -18.29 1.55
CA ARG A 326 -4.98 -18.62 1.88
C ARG A 326 -4.19 -18.79 0.60
N PHE A 327 -2.89 -18.54 0.65
CA PHE A 327 -2.04 -18.60 -0.53
C PHE A 327 -0.96 -19.67 -0.36
N ASP A 328 -0.87 -20.57 -1.33
CA ASP A 328 0.21 -21.55 -1.44
C ASP A 328 1.39 -20.90 -2.17
N SER A 329 2.59 -20.99 -1.64
CA SER A 329 3.82 -20.37 -2.18
C SER A 329 4.89 -21.38 -2.55
N ARG A 330 4.54 -22.66 -2.74
CA ARG A 330 5.52 -23.74 -2.97
C ARG A 330 6.38 -23.54 -4.22
N GLU A 331 5.84 -23.00 -5.32
CA GLU A 331 6.62 -22.68 -6.51
C GLU A 331 7.60 -21.54 -6.25
N THR A 332 7.16 -20.51 -5.53
CA THR A 332 8.04 -19.42 -5.07
C THR A 332 9.16 -19.95 -4.17
N GLU A 333 8.85 -20.78 -3.18
CA GLU A 333 9.85 -21.39 -2.29
C GLU A 333 10.86 -22.24 -3.06
N ARG A 334 10.42 -23.03 -4.03
CA ARG A 334 11.30 -23.79 -4.94
C ARG A 334 12.17 -22.86 -5.78
N ALA A 335 11.59 -21.78 -6.28
CA ALA A 335 12.33 -20.79 -7.06
C ALA A 335 13.38 -20.06 -6.22
N LEU A 336 13.12 -19.81 -4.95
CA LEU A 336 14.04 -19.13 -4.02
C LEU A 336 15.00 -20.07 -3.30
N LYS A 337 14.84 -21.40 -3.43
CA LYS A 337 15.68 -22.38 -2.73
C LYS A 337 17.18 -22.16 -3.03
N GLY A 338 17.97 -22.03 -1.96
CA GLY A 338 19.43 -21.81 -2.04
C GLY A 338 19.85 -20.35 -2.26
N SER A 339 18.90 -19.41 -2.38
CA SER A 339 19.22 -17.97 -2.53
C SER A 339 19.50 -17.24 -1.21
N GLY A 340 19.03 -17.78 -0.09
CA GLY A 340 19.00 -17.08 1.19
C GLY A 340 17.86 -16.06 1.33
N ILE A 341 17.04 -15.87 0.30
CA ILE A 341 15.89 -14.96 0.32
C ILE A 341 14.71 -15.67 1.01
N VAL A 342 14.34 -15.17 2.17
CA VAL A 342 13.21 -15.68 2.97
C VAL A 342 12.36 -14.52 3.49
N VAL A 343 11.09 -14.77 3.74
CA VAL A 343 10.22 -13.78 4.39
C VAL A 343 10.65 -13.65 5.86
N PRO A 344 11.07 -12.46 6.33
CA PRO A 344 11.36 -12.28 7.74
C PRO A 344 10.08 -12.25 8.56
N LYS A 345 10.09 -12.83 9.77
CA LYS A 345 8.94 -12.79 10.67
C LYS A 345 8.63 -11.35 11.08
N LEU A 346 7.36 -10.95 11.05
CA LEU A 346 6.94 -9.58 11.35
C LEU A 346 7.45 -9.08 12.70
N ASP A 347 7.43 -9.91 13.74
CA ASP A 347 7.92 -9.55 15.07
C ASP A 347 9.38 -9.06 15.08
N THR A 348 10.19 -9.49 14.14
CA THR A 348 11.61 -9.11 14.08
C THR A 348 11.84 -7.69 13.55
N TYR A 349 10.85 -7.12 12.84
CA TYR A 349 11.00 -5.79 12.22
C TYR A 349 9.80 -4.85 12.46
N ALA A 350 8.74 -5.29 13.11
CA ALA A 350 7.57 -4.45 13.42
C ALA A 350 7.96 -3.14 14.14
N TRP A 351 8.96 -3.21 15.04
CA TRP A 351 9.46 -2.05 15.76
C TRP A 351 10.10 -1.00 14.83
N ARG A 352 10.77 -1.44 13.74
CA ARG A 352 11.34 -0.51 12.75
C ARG A 352 10.26 0.21 11.96
N LEU A 353 9.18 -0.51 11.61
CA LEU A 353 8.03 0.07 10.95
C LEU A 353 7.35 1.11 11.84
N TRP A 354 7.20 0.78 13.13
CA TRP A 354 6.63 1.69 14.11
C TRP A 354 7.49 2.94 14.28
N ASP A 355 8.79 2.78 14.52
CA ASP A 355 9.76 3.88 14.70
C ASP A 355 9.80 4.80 13.48
N TYR A 356 9.80 4.23 12.26
CA TYR A 356 9.76 5.03 11.04
C TYR A 356 8.46 5.84 10.92
N TRP A 357 7.31 5.21 11.20
CA TRP A 357 6.02 5.88 11.17
C TRP A 357 5.98 7.02 12.20
N GLU A 358 6.39 6.76 13.42
CA GLU A 358 6.37 7.73 14.52
C GLU A 358 7.24 8.96 14.23
N ARG A 359 8.36 8.77 13.51
CA ARG A 359 9.28 9.87 13.16
C ARG A 359 8.91 10.61 11.88
N HIS A 360 8.20 9.99 10.95
CA HIS A 360 8.05 10.54 9.60
C HIS A 360 6.60 10.67 9.13
N LEU A 361 5.68 9.88 9.64
CA LEU A 361 4.32 9.76 9.10
C LEU A 361 3.22 9.95 10.15
N ASP A 362 3.55 10.04 11.44
CA ASP A 362 2.56 10.31 12.48
C ASP A 362 1.84 11.63 12.16
N PRO A 363 0.50 11.61 12.02
CA PRO A 363 -0.27 12.81 11.74
C PRO A 363 -0.02 13.96 12.72
N ASP A 364 0.34 13.66 13.97
CA ASP A 364 0.60 14.66 15.01
C ASP A 364 1.86 15.48 14.73
N LEU A 365 2.78 15.01 13.91
CA LEU A 365 3.95 15.77 13.46
C LEU A 365 3.58 16.96 12.57
N PHE A 366 2.43 16.87 11.90
CA PHE A 366 1.97 17.89 10.94
C PHE A 366 0.89 18.80 11.49
N ILE A 367 0.54 18.66 12.79
CA ILE A 367 -0.41 19.56 13.45
C ILE A 367 0.28 20.87 13.73
N ASP A 368 -0.21 21.95 13.12
CA ASP A 368 0.17 23.30 13.51
C ASP A 368 -0.40 23.62 14.91
N ARG A 369 0.49 23.55 15.91
CA ARG A 369 0.15 23.79 17.32
C ARG A 369 0.15 25.28 17.70
N THR A 370 0.48 26.17 16.76
CA THR A 370 0.40 27.62 16.97
C THR A 370 -1.05 28.06 17.15
N LEU A 371 -1.24 29.26 17.70
CA LEU A 371 -2.58 29.86 17.81
C LEU A 371 -3.25 29.90 16.42
N LYS A 372 -2.49 30.31 15.39
CA LYS A 372 -2.95 30.36 14.01
C LYS A 372 -3.46 29.03 13.51
N GLY A 373 -2.72 27.95 13.73
CA GLY A 373 -3.15 26.59 13.33
C GLY A 373 -4.41 26.12 14.04
N LYS A 374 -4.63 26.57 15.27
CA LYS A 374 -5.79 26.19 16.07
C LYS A 374 -7.06 26.95 15.76
N VAL A 375 -6.95 28.25 15.42
CA VAL A 375 -8.12 29.12 15.29
C VAL A 375 -8.43 29.60 13.87
N ARG A 376 -7.51 29.47 12.94
CA ARG A 376 -7.69 29.89 11.54
C ARG A 376 -8.95 29.27 10.91
N ASN A 377 -9.77 30.11 10.28
CA ASN A 377 -11.04 29.72 9.66
C ASN A 377 -12.10 29.15 10.65
N LYS A 378 -11.93 29.36 11.95
CA LYS A 378 -12.92 29.00 12.97
C LYS A 378 -13.66 30.23 13.46
N VAL A 379 -14.89 30.03 13.94
CA VAL A 379 -15.64 31.07 14.68
C VAL A 379 -15.28 30.92 16.15
N VAL A 380 -14.78 31.99 16.74
CA VAL A 380 -14.42 32.07 18.17
C VAL A 380 -15.29 33.11 18.84
N VAL A 381 -16.11 32.70 19.81
CA VAL A 381 -16.97 33.58 20.58
C VAL A 381 -16.26 33.94 21.88
N ILE A 382 -16.14 35.23 22.14
CA ILE A 382 -15.45 35.75 23.33
C ILE A 382 -16.45 36.63 24.13
N THR A 383 -16.79 36.15 25.32
CA THR A 383 -17.58 36.96 26.28
C THR A 383 -16.66 37.94 27.04
N GLY A 384 -17.09 39.15 27.20
CA GLY A 384 -16.27 40.21 27.81
C GLY A 384 -15.13 40.69 26.89
N GLY A 385 -15.30 40.56 25.56
CA GLY A 385 -14.30 40.91 24.57
C GLY A 385 -14.14 42.39 24.26
N SER A 386 -14.91 43.30 24.91
CA SER A 386 -14.86 44.73 24.67
C SER A 386 -13.75 45.45 25.43
N SER A 387 -13.13 44.84 26.44
CA SER A 387 -12.06 45.48 27.24
C SER A 387 -11.09 44.47 27.83
N GLY A 388 -9.94 44.94 28.30
CA GLY A 388 -8.96 44.19 29.06
C GLY A 388 -8.48 42.89 28.39
N ILE A 389 -8.47 41.82 29.14
CA ILE A 389 -7.98 40.48 28.68
C ILE A 389 -8.83 39.97 27.51
N GLY A 390 -10.17 40.15 27.58
CA GLY A 390 -11.07 39.72 26.52
C GLY A 390 -10.79 40.41 25.19
N LEU A 391 -10.56 41.70 25.19
CA LEU A 391 -10.21 42.49 23.99
C LEU A 391 -8.85 42.07 23.42
N SER A 392 -7.84 41.93 24.26
CA SER A 392 -6.51 41.45 23.83
C SER A 392 -6.56 40.03 23.25
N THR A 393 -7.40 39.14 23.82
CA THR A 393 -7.63 37.82 23.30
C THR A 393 -8.33 37.86 21.95
N ALA A 394 -9.36 38.71 21.80
CA ALA A 394 -10.10 38.88 20.55
C ALA A 394 -9.19 39.36 19.42
N GLN A 395 -8.32 40.34 19.68
CA GLN A 395 -7.34 40.85 18.72
C GLN A 395 -6.39 39.74 18.25
N ARG A 396 -5.75 39.02 19.19
CA ARG A 396 -4.81 37.92 18.86
C ARG A 396 -5.46 36.80 18.07
N VAL A 397 -6.69 36.43 18.40
CA VAL A 397 -7.44 35.38 17.71
C VAL A 397 -7.85 35.85 16.31
N ALA A 398 -8.26 37.13 16.15
CA ALA A 398 -8.55 37.68 14.83
C ALA A 398 -7.31 37.77 13.94
N GLU A 399 -6.16 38.28 14.47
CA GLU A 399 -4.87 38.28 13.77
C GLU A 399 -4.42 36.90 13.35
N ALA A 400 -4.75 35.85 14.13
CA ALA A 400 -4.48 34.47 13.81
C ALA A 400 -5.45 33.88 12.75
N GLY A 401 -6.40 34.69 12.24
CA GLY A 401 -7.28 34.32 11.12
C GLY A 401 -8.58 33.64 11.53
N ALA A 402 -9.07 33.86 12.74
CA ALA A 402 -10.41 33.43 13.15
C ALA A 402 -11.46 34.49 12.82
N VAL A 403 -12.70 34.05 12.64
CA VAL A 403 -13.87 34.92 12.70
C VAL A 403 -14.22 35.13 14.19
N THR A 404 -13.98 36.33 14.69
CA THR A 404 -14.13 36.64 16.13
C THR A 404 -15.49 37.27 16.38
N VAL A 405 -16.28 36.67 17.26
CA VAL A 405 -17.57 37.20 17.74
C VAL A 405 -17.40 37.65 19.17
N ILE A 406 -17.63 38.94 19.41
CA ILE A 406 -17.52 39.55 20.75
C ILE A 406 -18.91 39.67 21.37
N VAL A 407 -19.06 39.17 22.59
CA VAL A 407 -20.25 39.37 23.41
C VAL A 407 -19.89 40.21 24.60
N ALA A 408 -20.45 41.40 24.69
CA ALA A 408 -20.22 42.37 25.78
C ALA A 408 -21.54 42.94 26.33
N ARG A 409 -21.51 43.50 27.56
CA ARG A 409 -22.61 44.27 28.09
C ARG A 409 -22.38 45.72 27.71
N GLY A 410 -23.32 46.35 27.06
CA GLY A 410 -23.25 47.77 26.73
C GLY A 410 -23.66 48.05 25.31
N GLU A 411 -24.51 49.03 25.15
CA GLU A 411 -24.80 49.66 23.90
C GLU A 411 -23.62 50.55 23.52
N GLU A 412 -23.38 50.69 22.23
CA GLU A 412 -22.42 51.50 21.51
C GLU A 412 -21.86 52.73 22.29
N GLU A 413 -20.54 52.75 22.54
CA GLU A 413 -19.72 53.96 22.53
C GLU A 413 -18.80 53.96 21.31
#